data_4b3586f33723176b7ba817c896cc9eec
#
_entry.id   4b3586f33723176b7ba817c896cc9eec
#
_cell.length_a   1.000
_cell.length_b   1.000
_cell.length_c   1.000
_cell.angle_alpha   90.00
_cell.angle_beta   90.00
_cell.angle_gamma   90.00
#
_symmetry.space_group_name_H-M   'P 1'
#
loop_
_entity.id
_entity.type
_entity.pdbx_description
1 polymer ?
#
loop_
_entity_poly.entity_id
_entity_poly.type
_entity_poly.pdbx_seq_one_letter_code
_entity_poly.pdbx_strand_id
1 'polypeptide(L)'
;REPERIAQHYAAAGVVDRAIEWWHQSGIRAAQRSANSEPIRQLSEALTLVRQQPSSPTRSDTELSLLIALGPTLQATGGWGALKVREVFAKALQLARETGRAAEIYPALWGRWLIAHASGEAALARELLAQLSEIALELANPDLLLQLDHAAGSTHCTDGEFSRAIDH
;
A
#
# COMPACT_ATOMS: atom_id res chain seq x y z
N ARG A 1 -24.67 9.00 -8.68
CA ARG A 1 -24.26 8.01 -9.70
C ARG A 1 -23.27 7.04 -9.04
N GLU A 2 -23.46 5.77 -9.22
CA GLU A 2 -22.64 4.71 -8.60
C GLU A 2 -21.41 4.45 -9.49
N PRO A 3 -20.19 4.84 -9.06
CA PRO A 3 -18.96 4.69 -9.88
C PRO A 3 -18.71 3.26 -10.33
N GLU A 4 -19.08 2.28 -9.49
CA GLU A 4 -18.99 0.86 -9.79
C GLU A 4 -19.77 0.47 -11.05
N ARG A 5 -21.01 0.93 -11.21
CA ARG A 5 -21.82 0.64 -12.40
C ARG A 5 -21.21 1.23 -13.66
N ILE A 6 -20.59 2.41 -13.54
CA ILE A 6 -19.88 3.04 -14.65
C ILE A 6 -18.68 2.18 -15.05
N ALA A 7 -17.91 1.70 -14.09
CA ALA A 7 -16.78 0.81 -14.35
C ALA A 7 -17.22 -0.49 -15.06
N GLN A 8 -18.31 -1.11 -14.60
CA GLN A 8 -18.88 -2.31 -15.22
C GLN A 8 -19.30 -2.06 -16.67
N HIS A 9 -19.96 -0.93 -16.96
CA HIS A 9 -20.35 -0.58 -18.32
C HIS A 9 -19.13 -0.39 -19.24
N TYR A 10 -18.08 0.29 -18.79
CA TYR A 10 -16.87 0.44 -19.59
C TYR A 10 -16.15 -0.89 -19.81
N ALA A 11 -16.08 -1.75 -18.78
CA ALA A 11 -15.51 -3.10 -18.91
C ALA A 11 -16.30 -3.95 -19.92
N ALA A 12 -17.62 -3.94 -19.85
CA ALA A 12 -18.49 -4.65 -20.80
C ALA A 12 -18.38 -4.10 -22.23
N ALA A 13 -18.12 -2.81 -22.38
CA ALA A 13 -17.92 -2.16 -23.68
C ALA A 13 -16.49 -2.34 -24.24
N GLY A 14 -15.57 -3.00 -23.51
CA GLY A 14 -14.18 -3.17 -23.91
C GLY A 14 -13.33 -1.90 -23.80
N VAL A 15 -13.82 -0.83 -23.15
CA VAL A 15 -13.09 0.43 -22.94
C VAL A 15 -12.26 0.31 -21.66
N VAL A 16 -11.18 -0.46 -21.76
CA VAL A 16 -10.44 -0.98 -20.60
C VAL A 16 -9.83 0.12 -19.74
N ASP A 17 -9.22 1.14 -20.34
CA ASP A 17 -8.58 2.24 -19.57
C ASP A 17 -9.59 2.99 -18.70
N ARG A 18 -10.80 3.23 -19.23
CA ARG A 18 -11.88 3.86 -18.48
C ARG A 18 -12.43 2.94 -17.38
N ALA A 19 -12.53 1.65 -17.64
CA ALA A 19 -12.94 0.68 -16.64
C ALA A 19 -11.96 0.66 -15.45
N ILE A 20 -10.65 0.64 -15.72
CA ILE A 20 -9.59 0.70 -14.70
C ILE A 20 -9.72 1.97 -13.86
N GLU A 21 -9.83 3.14 -14.51
CA GLU A 21 -9.96 4.43 -13.83
C GLU A 21 -11.17 4.44 -12.87
N TRP A 22 -12.33 4.02 -13.36
CA TRP A 22 -13.55 4.01 -12.55
C TRP A 22 -13.53 2.97 -11.43
N TRP A 23 -12.97 1.77 -11.66
CA TRP A 23 -12.76 0.78 -10.61
C TRP A 23 -11.82 1.29 -9.52
N HIS A 24 -10.72 1.95 -9.90
CA HIS A 24 -9.76 2.54 -8.97
C HIS A 24 -10.43 3.61 -8.10
N GLN A 25 -11.11 4.58 -8.72
CA GLN A 25 -11.82 5.64 -7.99
C GLN A 25 -12.92 5.08 -7.09
N SER A 26 -13.67 4.09 -7.57
CA SER A 26 -14.71 3.43 -6.80
C SER A 26 -14.15 2.72 -5.58
N GLY A 27 -13.06 1.98 -5.75
CA GLY A 27 -12.37 1.26 -4.68
C GLY A 27 -11.84 2.19 -3.60
N ILE A 28 -11.19 3.31 -3.96
CA ILE A 28 -10.72 4.32 -3.01
C ILE A 28 -11.89 4.92 -2.23
N ARG A 29 -12.96 5.32 -2.89
CA ARG A 29 -14.15 5.88 -2.23
C ARG A 29 -14.84 4.87 -1.30
N ALA A 30 -14.88 3.61 -1.69
CA ALA A 30 -15.43 2.54 -0.85
C ALA A 30 -14.56 2.32 0.39
N ALA A 31 -13.23 2.31 0.26
CA ALA A 31 -12.29 2.19 1.37
C ALA A 31 -12.41 3.34 2.39
N GLN A 32 -12.70 4.56 1.94
CA GLN A 32 -12.93 5.71 2.81
C GLN A 32 -14.24 5.63 3.61
N ARG A 33 -15.23 4.88 3.12
CA ARG A 33 -16.54 4.75 3.77
C ARG A 33 -16.65 3.59 4.73
N SER A 34 -15.97 2.50 4.43
CA SER A 34 -16.04 1.29 5.24
C SER A 34 -14.91 0.31 4.94
N ALA A 35 -14.46 -0.39 5.97
CA ALA A 35 -13.51 -1.49 5.84
C ALA A 35 -14.27 -2.81 5.58
N ASN A 36 -14.89 -2.95 4.43
CA ASN A 36 -15.58 -4.18 4.00
C ASN A 36 -14.91 -4.81 2.78
N SER A 37 -15.48 -5.88 2.25
CA SER A 37 -14.93 -6.60 1.08
C SER A 37 -15.12 -5.86 -0.26
N GLU A 38 -15.99 -4.85 -0.31
CA GLU A 38 -16.32 -4.13 -1.52
C GLU A 38 -15.13 -3.40 -2.16
N PRO A 39 -14.35 -2.56 -1.42
CA PRO A 39 -13.17 -1.92 -2.00
C PRO A 39 -12.11 -2.92 -2.45
N ILE A 40 -11.94 -4.05 -1.73
CA ILE A 40 -11.01 -5.11 -2.15
C ILE A 40 -11.41 -5.66 -3.51
N ARG A 41 -12.68 -5.96 -3.72
CA ARG A 41 -13.20 -6.47 -4.98
C ARG A 41 -12.96 -5.46 -6.11
N GLN A 42 -13.32 -4.19 -5.90
CA GLN A 42 -13.22 -3.15 -6.91
C GLN A 42 -11.76 -2.87 -7.31
N LEU A 43 -10.84 -2.77 -6.35
CA LEU A 43 -9.41 -2.59 -6.63
C LEU A 43 -8.80 -3.84 -7.29
N SER A 44 -9.26 -5.03 -6.94
CA SER A 44 -8.81 -6.29 -7.56
C SER A 44 -9.27 -6.43 -9.01
N GLU A 45 -10.48 -5.97 -9.34
CA GLU A 45 -10.96 -5.90 -10.74
C GLU A 45 -10.10 -4.96 -11.58
N ALA A 46 -9.81 -3.74 -11.07
CA ALA A 46 -8.90 -2.83 -11.74
C ALA A 46 -7.52 -3.47 -11.96
N LEU A 47 -6.97 -4.11 -10.93
CA LEU A 47 -5.66 -4.75 -10.98
C LEU A 47 -5.62 -5.90 -12.02
N THR A 48 -6.70 -6.67 -12.12
CA THR A 48 -6.84 -7.73 -13.12
C THR A 48 -6.80 -7.16 -14.55
N LEU A 49 -7.54 -6.09 -14.79
CA LEU A 49 -7.57 -5.42 -16.10
C LEU A 49 -6.20 -4.82 -16.47
N VAL A 50 -5.54 -4.16 -15.51
CA VAL A 50 -4.19 -3.59 -15.73
C VAL A 50 -3.20 -4.69 -16.12
N ARG A 51 -3.22 -5.84 -15.44
CA ARG A 51 -2.30 -6.95 -15.72
C ARG A 51 -2.49 -7.61 -17.07
N GLN A 52 -3.64 -7.46 -17.67
CA GLN A 52 -3.92 -7.93 -19.04
C GLN A 52 -3.38 -6.98 -20.12
N GLN A 53 -3.03 -5.73 -19.76
CA GLN A 53 -2.47 -4.78 -20.71
C GLN A 53 -1.01 -5.13 -21.06
N PRO A 54 -0.54 -4.75 -22.25
CA PRO A 54 0.87 -4.85 -22.61
C PRO A 54 1.77 -4.15 -21.60
N SER A 55 2.96 -4.68 -21.37
CA SER A 55 3.93 -4.07 -20.46
C SER A 55 4.31 -2.68 -20.95
N SER A 56 4.18 -1.68 -20.08
CA SER A 56 4.52 -0.29 -20.36
C SER A 56 4.79 0.45 -19.05
N PRO A 57 5.52 1.58 -19.05
CA PRO A 57 5.70 2.41 -17.86
C PRO A 57 4.36 2.84 -17.24
N THR A 58 3.41 3.28 -18.06
CA THR A 58 2.07 3.68 -17.61
C THR A 58 1.32 2.55 -16.93
N ARG A 59 1.42 1.31 -17.45
CA ARG A 59 0.84 0.13 -16.81
C ARG A 59 1.45 -0.10 -15.43
N SER A 60 2.78 -0.04 -15.32
CA SER A 60 3.49 -0.24 -14.06
C SER A 60 3.12 0.81 -13.02
N ASP A 61 2.99 2.07 -13.42
CA ASP A 61 2.54 3.16 -12.56
C ASP A 61 1.11 2.94 -12.07
N THR A 62 0.22 2.53 -12.96
CA THR A 62 -1.18 2.24 -12.60
C THR A 62 -1.28 1.02 -11.67
N GLU A 63 -0.51 -0.05 -11.96
CA GLU A 63 -0.45 -1.23 -11.10
C GLU A 63 0.06 -0.85 -9.69
N LEU A 64 1.11 -0.04 -9.60
CA LEU A 64 1.65 0.44 -8.34
C LEU A 64 0.61 1.22 -7.53
N SER A 65 -0.07 2.19 -8.14
CA SER A 65 -1.12 2.97 -7.48
C SER A 65 -2.25 2.10 -6.92
N LEU A 66 -2.67 1.08 -7.67
CA LEU A 66 -3.67 0.12 -7.23
C LEU A 66 -3.20 -0.75 -6.06
N LEU A 67 -1.95 -1.20 -6.07
CA LEU A 67 -1.37 -2.00 -4.99
C LEU A 67 -1.24 -1.18 -3.70
N ILE A 68 -0.83 0.09 -3.79
CA ILE A 68 -0.77 1.01 -2.64
C ILE A 68 -2.16 1.24 -2.03
N ALA A 69 -3.21 1.33 -2.84
CA ALA A 69 -4.58 1.46 -2.36
C ALA A 69 -5.13 0.14 -1.78
N LEU A 70 -4.77 -1.00 -2.37
CA LEU A 70 -5.27 -2.32 -1.99
C LEU A 70 -4.66 -2.82 -0.67
N GLY A 71 -3.38 -2.55 -0.43
CA GLY A 71 -2.65 -3.04 0.76
C GLY A 71 -3.35 -2.71 2.08
N PRO A 72 -3.59 -1.42 2.41
CA PRO A 72 -4.28 -1.03 3.64
C PRO A 72 -5.71 -1.59 3.73
N THR A 73 -6.40 -1.70 2.60
CA THR A 73 -7.77 -2.24 2.55
C THR A 73 -7.82 -3.72 2.91
N LEU A 74 -6.89 -4.51 2.37
CA LEU A 74 -6.73 -5.93 2.74
C LEU A 74 -6.35 -6.09 4.21
N GLN A 75 -5.47 -5.24 4.71
CA GLN A 75 -5.02 -5.24 6.09
C GLN A 75 -6.17 -4.96 7.07
N ALA A 76 -7.03 -3.99 6.76
CA ALA A 76 -8.20 -3.65 7.59
C ALA A 76 -9.23 -4.77 7.68
N THR A 77 -9.33 -5.65 6.67
CA THR A 77 -10.34 -6.72 6.61
C THR A 77 -9.80 -8.10 6.95
N GLY A 78 -8.55 -8.40 6.58
CA GLY A 78 -7.96 -9.74 6.70
C GLY A 78 -6.94 -9.90 7.83
N GLY A 79 -6.62 -8.81 8.53
CA GLY A 79 -5.59 -8.79 9.58
C GLY A 79 -4.15 -8.76 9.02
N TRP A 80 -3.21 -8.55 9.94
CA TRP A 80 -1.80 -8.27 9.64
C TRP A 80 -1.01 -9.47 9.11
N GLY A 81 -1.47 -10.68 9.38
CA GLY A 81 -0.77 -11.92 9.02
C GLY A 81 -1.15 -12.53 7.68
N ALA A 82 -2.09 -11.94 6.94
CA ALA A 82 -2.56 -12.50 5.68
C ALA A 82 -1.45 -12.50 4.62
N LEU A 83 -1.13 -13.68 4.07
CA LEU A 83 -0.12 -13.84 3.02
C LEU A 83 -0.34 -12.86 1.85
N LYS A 84 -1.59 -12.65 1.47
CA LYS A 84 -1.98 -11.73 0.39
C LYS A 84 -1.57 -10.27 0.66
N VAL A 85 -1.63 -9.81 1.91
CA VAL A 85 -1.19 -8.44 2.30
C VAL A 85 0.33 -8.31 2.12
N ARG A 86 1.09 -9.32 2.54
CA ARG A 86 2.55 -9.37 2.36
C ARG A 86 2.94 -9.31 0.88
N GLU A 87 2.28 -10.10 0.04
CA GLU A 87 2.51 -10.14 -1.41
C GLU A 87 2.23 -8.79 -2.07
N VAL A 88 1.13 -8.14 -1.71
CA VAL A 88 0.73 -6.83 -2.26
C VAL A 88 1.78 -5.77 -1.95
N PHE A 89 2.22 -5.63 -0.70
CA PHE A 89 3.23 -4.64 -0.35
C PHE A 89 4.62 -4.97 -0.89
N ALA A 90 4.97 -6.26 -0.98
CA ALA A 90 6.23 -6.67 -1.60
C ALA A 90 6.26 -6.31 -3.10
N LYS A 91 5.16 -6.56 -3.82
CA LYS A 91 5.04 -6.20 -5.24
C LYS A 91 5.00 -4.69 -5.45
N ALA A 92 4.30 -3.95 -4.57
CA ALA A 92 4.29 -2.49 -4.61
C ALA A 92 5.70 -1.92 -4.45
N LEU A 93 6.47 -2.40 -3.47
CA LEU A 93 7.86 -1.96 -3.25
C LEU A 93 8.76 -2.28 -4.45
N GLN A 94 8.63 -3.48 -5.03
CA GLN A 94 9.37 -3.85 -6.23
C GLN A 94 9.09 -2.86 -7.37
N LEU A 95 7.81 -2.63 -7.69
CA LEU A 95 7.42 -1.71 -8.77
C LEU A 95 7.85 -0.27 -8.50
N ALA A 96 7.71 0.23 -7.25
CA ALA A 96 8.14 1.58 -6.90
C ALA A 96 9.64 1.78 -7.15
N ARG A 97 10.47 0.78 -6.85
CA ARG A 97 11.92 0.80 -7.11
C ARG A 97 12.22 0.71 -8.61
N GLU A 98 11.55 -0.18 -9.34
CA GLU A 98 11.73 -0.35 -10.79
C GLU A 98 11.34 0.90 -11.59
N THR A 99 10.32 1.63 -11.14
CA THR A 99 9.81 2.85 -11.79
C THR A 99 10.43 4.14 -11.26
N GLY A 100 11.30 4.06 -10.23
CA GLY A 100 11.93 5.23 -9.62
C GLY A 100 10.96 6.14 -8.86
N ARG A 101 9.82 5.60 -8.41
CA ARG A 101 8.75 6.34 -7.71
C ARG A 101 9.04 6.44 -6.22
N ALA A 102 9.96 7.34 -5.83
CA ALA A 102 10.40 7.50 -4.45
C ALA A 102 9.24 7.74 -3.46
N ALA A 103 8.25 8.54 -3.85
CA ALA A 103 7.08 8.84 -3.02
C ALA A 103 6.24 7.58 -2.68
N GLU A 104 6.21 6.59 -3.56
CA GLU A 104 5.49 5.34 -3.36
C GLU A 104 6.31 4.26 -2.64
N ILE A 105 7.63 4.42 -2.54
CA ILE A 105 8.48 3.52 -1.77
C ILE A 105 8.10 3.56 -0.28
N TYR A 106 7.89 4.77 0.27
CA TYR A 106 7.58 4.93 1.69
C TYR A 106 6.31 4.17 2.11
N PRO A 107 5.11 4.36 1.50
CA PRO A 107 3.91 3.63 1.89
C PRO A 107 4.02 2.11 1.69
N ALA A 108 4.79 1.64 0.70
CA ALA A 108 5.04 0.22 0.52
C ALA A 108 5.94 -0.37 1.63
N LEU A 109 7.00 0.35 2.03
CA LEU A 109 7.86 0.00 3.17
C LEU A 109 7.08 0.04 4.48
N TRP A 110 6.26 1.08 4.68
CA TRP A 110 5.40 1.24 5.85
C TRP A 110 4.49 0.04 6.05
N GLY A 111 3.78 -0.39 4.99
CA GLY A 111 2.92 -1.57 5.06
C GLY A 111 3.70 -2.85 5.41
N ARG A 112 4.90 -3.03 4.87
CA ARG A 112 5.77 -4.15 5.21
C ARG A 112 6.26 -4.10 6.65
N TRP A 113 6.67 -2.90 7.13
CA TRP A 113 7.07 -2.70 8.51
C TRP A 113 5.94 -3.04 9.48
N LEU A 114 4.74 -2.53 9.25
CA LEU A 114 3.56 -2.82 10.06
C LEU A 114 3.30 -4.32 10.19
N ILE A 115 3.42 -5.06 9.09
CA ILE A 115 3.25 -6.51 9.09
C ILE A 115 4.34 -7.20 9.91
N ALA A 116 5.61 -6.86 9.69
CA ALA A 116 6.75 -7.43 10.40
C ALA A 116 6.64 -7.16 11.91
N HIS A 117 6.32 -5.92 12.28
CA HIS A 117 6.12 -5.50 13.66
C HIS A 117 4.98 -6.29 14.32
N ALA A 118 3.80 -6.33 13.70
CA ALA A 118 2.63 -7.06 14.23
C ALA A 118 2.82 -8.57 14.29
N SER A 119 3.70 -9.14 13.47
CA SER A 119 4.03 -10.57 13.46
C SER A 119 5.18 -10.94 14.39
N GLY A 120 5.77 -9.99 15.10
CA GLY A 120 6.91 -10.22 15.99
C GLY A 120 8.24 -10.50 15.26
N GLU A 121 8.35 -10.15 13.98
CA GLU A 121 9.55 -10.32 13.16
C GLU A 121 10.55 -9.16 13.44
N ALA A 122 11.07 -9.08 14.68
CA ALA A 122 11.82 -7.93 15.18
C ALA A 122 13.02 -7.54 14.31
N ALA A 123 13.78 -8.51 13.80
CA ALA A 123 14.93 -8.23 12.93
C ALA A 123 14.51 -7.55 11.62
N LEU A 124 13.45 -8.05 10.99
CA LEU A 124 12.89 -7.47 9.76
C LEU A 124 12.27 -6.09 10.03
N ALA A 125 11.57 -5.91 11.16
CA ALA A 125 10.99 -4.62 11.52
C ALA A 125 12.07 -3.54 11.68
N ARG A 126 13.21 -3.85 12.31
CA ARG A 126 14.36 -2.93 12.41
C ARG A 126 14.99 -2.60 11.06
N GLU A 127 15.16 -3.60 10.21
CA GLU A 127 15.68 -3.38 8.85
C GLU A 127 14.77 -2.44 8.05
N LEU A 128 13.46 -2.67 8.09
CA LEU A 128 12.48 -1.84 7.39
C LEU A 128 12.38 -0.44 7.99
N LEU A 129 12.52 -0.29 9.30
CA LEU A 129 12.59 1.01 9.97
C LEU A 129 13.79 1.83 9.49
N ALA A 130 14.96 1.22 9.34
CA ALA A 130 16.12 1.90 8.79
C ALA A 130 15.89 2.41 7.37
N GLN A 131 15.29 1.58 6.50
CA GLN A 131 14.92 2.01 5.14
C GLN A 131 13.86 3.12 5.13
N LEU A 132 12.87 3.07 6.02
CA LEU A 132 11.87 4.15 6.18
C LEU A 132 12.55 5.46 6.59
N SER A 133 13.54 5.39 7.50
CA SER A 133 14.31 6.57 7.96
C SER A 133 15.03 7.24 6.80
N GLU A 134 15.72 6.47 5.97
CA GLU A 134 16.44 6.99 4.79
C GLU A 134 15.49 7.74 3.85
N ILE A 135 14.36 7.12 3.49
CA ILE A 135 13.39 7.73 2.57
C ILE A 135 12.69 8.95 3.19
N ALA A 136 12.32 8.90 4.48
CA ALA A 136 11.66 10.02 5.14
C ALA A 136 12.55 11.26 5.22
N LEU A 137 13.85 11.06 5.48
CA LEU A 137 14.85 12.13 5.51
C LEU A 137 15.11 12.69 4.10
N GLU A 138 15.19 11.82 3.07
CA GLU A 138 15.37 12.25 1.68
C GLU A 138 14.20 13.10 1.20
N LEU A 139 12.96 12.68 1.50
CA LEU A 139 11.75 13.40 1.10
C LEU A 139 11.50 14.67 1.94
N ALA A 140 12.12 14.81 3.10
CA ALA A 140 11.99 15.93 4.03
C ALA A 140 10.52 16.33 4.31
N ASN A 141 9.63 15.34 4.38
CA ASN A 141 8.20 15.54 4.59
C ASN A 141 7.85 15.39 6.08
N PRO A 142 7.31 16.45 6.75
CA PRO A 142 7.02 16.42 8.17
C PRO A 142 6.05 15.29 8.60
N ASP A 143 5.06 14.97 7.76
CA ASP A 143 4.09 13.91 8.07
C ASP A 143 4.75 12.53 8.06
N LEU A 144 5.72 12.31 7.15
CA LEU A 144 6.49 11.05 7.12
C LEU A 144 7.45 10.95 8.30
N LEU A 145 8.03 12.07 8.72
CA LEU A 145 8.91 12.11 9.90
C LEU A 145 8.12 11.79 11.18
N LEU A 146 6.91 12.30 11.33
CA LEU A 146 6.03 11.96 12.44
C LEU A 146 5.64 10.48 12.44
N GLN A 147 5.33 9.92 11.27
CA GLN A 147 5.06 8.49 11.16
C GLN A 147 6.29 7.64 11.50
N LEU A 148 7.49 8.09 11.09
CA LEU A 148 8.75 7.44 11.40
C LEU A 148 9.00 7.42 12.91
N ASP A 149 8.79 8.52 13.61
CA ASP A 149 8.88 8.62 15.07
C ASP A 149 7.99 7.58 15.75
N HIS A 150 6.73 7.48 15.32
CA HIS A 150 5.81 6.47 15.83
C HIS A 150 6.33 5.04 15.59
N ALA A 151 6.88 4.77 14.41
CA ALA A 151 7.45 3.46 14.07
C ALA A 151 8.68 3.14 14.91
N ALA A 152 9.54 4.12 15.13
CA ALA A 152 10.75 3.98 15.95
C ALA A 152 10.38 3.68 17.40
N GLY A 153 9.50 4.49 18.01
CA GLY A 153 9.03 4.28 19.37
C GLY A 153 8.39 2.90 19.57
N SER A 154 7.53 2.48 18.62
CA SER A 154 6.89 1.16 18.67
C SER A 154 7.90 0.02 18.55
N THR A 155 8.91 0.15 17.69
CA THR A 155 9.95 -0.86 17.50
C THR A 155 10.83 -0.99 18.73
N HIS A 156 11.28 0.16 19.30
CA HIS A 156 12.07 0.18 20.55
C HIS A 156 11.29 -0.39 21.73
N CYS A 157 10.00 -0.13 21.82
CA CYS A 157 9.13 -0.70 22.85
C CYS A 157 9.08 -2.24 22.78
N THR A 158 8.91 -2.79 21.59
CA THR A 158 8.90 -4.26 21.39
C THR A 158 10.25 -4.92 21.62
N ASP A 159 11.36 -4.19 21.39
CA ASP A 159 12.72 -4.64 21.67
C ASP A 159 13.09 -4.53 23.16
N GLY A 160 12.22 -3.95 23.99
CA GLY A 160 12.48 -3.73 25.44
C GLY A 160 13.36 -2.52 25.72
N GLU A 161 13.63 -1.69 24.73
CA GLU A 161 14.43 -0.46 24.84
C GLU A 161 13.56 0.75 25.26
N PHE A 162 12.88 0.63 26.41
CA PHE A 162 11.85 1.58 26.85
C PHE A 162 12.37 3.04 26.97
N SER A 163 13.64 3.24 27.36
CA SER A 163 14.19 4.60 27.42
C SER A 163 14.24 5.26 26.05
N ARG A 164 14.62 4.54 25.02
CA ARG A 164 14.63 5.03 23.64
C ARG A 164 13.22 5.21 23.07
N ALA A 165 12.28 4.36 23.48
CA ALA A 165 10.88 4.47 23.04
C ALA A 165 10.18 5.73 23.55
N ILE A 166 10.64 6.31 24.67
CA ILE A 166 10.07 7.54 25.25
C ILE A 166 10.59 8.80 24.53
N ASP A 167 11.76 8.72 23.90
CA ASP A 167 12.38 9.83 23.18
C ASP A 167 11.75 10.10 21.80
N HIS A 168 10.84 9.21 21.37
CA HIS A 168 10.08 9.26 20.12
C HIS A 168 8.59 9.49 20.40
#